data_0a23c45c5ccdbe5e5fc19e00bcbed23d
#
_entry.id   0a23c45c5ccdbe5e5fc19e00bcbed23d
#
_cell.length_a   1.000
_cell.length_b   1.000
_cell.length_c   1.000
_cell.angle_alpha   90.00
_cell.angle_beta   90.00
_cell.angle_gamma   90.00
#
_symmetry.space_group_name_H-M   'P 1'
#
loop_
_entity.id
_entity.type
_entity.pdbx_description
1 polymer ?
#
loop_
_entity_poly.entity_id
_entity_poly.type
_entity_poly.pdbx_seq_one_letter_code
_entity_poly.pdbx_strand_id
1 'polypeptide(L)'
;APLRNMGQLMGIVEVFSKKEIIWDRENIQFFEALVKQTAIAIDKVNMVVNLKKSNIELIKSYEETLEGWSRAMDVRDHETEDHTQRVTSLTIKMGERLGLSDEQLIQMRRGSLLHDIGKLGVPDNILLKKGKLTDEEWEIMRQHPATAAELIKPIAFLAPAITIPYFHHEKWDGSGYPQGLSAGEIPIEARIFSIVDVWDALSSDRPYRKALSHFEVANYIFSQSGSHFDPQLVSTFLDLLVSDGLLSHEDLLHLRAN
;
A
#
# COMPACT_ATOMS: atom_id res chain seq x y z
N ALA A 1 -19.43 7.74 47.13
CA ALA A 1 -20.27 8.54 46.21
C ALA A 1 -20.30 7.87 44.85
N PRO A 2 -21.43 7.86 44.13
CA PRO A 2 -21.49 7.33 42.77
C PRO A 2 -20.83 8.28 41.77
N LEU A 3 -19.94 7.75 40.92
CA LEU A 3 -19.42 8.44 39.77
C LEU A 3 -20.43 8.43 38.64
N ARG A 4 -21.05 9.58 38.36
CA ARG A 4 -22.05 9.72 37.31
C ARG A 4 -21.67 10.83 36.35
N ASN A 5 -21.79 10.57 35.04
CA ASN A 5 -21.73 11.60 34.01
C ASN A 5 -22.90 11.42 33.05
N MET A 6 -23.59 12.50 32.68
CA MET A 6 -24.78 12.52 31.81
C MET A 6 -25.86 11.42 32.18
N GLY A 7 -26.02 11.15 33.48
CA GLY A 7 -26.99 10.15 33.97
C GLY A 7 -26.50 8.71 34.02
N GLN A 8 -25.36 8.40 33.38
CA GLN A 8 -24.76 7.07 33.39
C GLN A 8 -23.90 6.84 34.62
N LEU A 9 -24.08 5.71 35.29
CA LEU A 9 -23.22 5.30 36.39
C LEU A 9 -21.95 4.67 35.85
N MET A 10 -20.80 5.27 36.17
CA MET A 10 -19.46 4.83 35.69
C MET A 10 -18.72 4.06 36.78
N GLY A 11 -19.06 4.25 38.02
CA GLY A 11 -18.39 3.61 39.16
C GLY A 11 -18.81 4.22 40.51
N ILE A 12 -18.05 3.88 41.54
CA ILE A 12 -18.24 4.37 42.90
C ILE A 12 -16.88 4.85 43.42
N VAL A 13 -16.88 6.01 44.08
CA VAL A 13 -15.72 6.50 44.84
C VAL A 13 -16.01 6.27 46.32
N GLU A 14 -15.10 5.59 46.99
CA GLU A 14 -15.14 5.35 48.44
C GLU A 14 -13.91 6.00 49.09
N VAL A 15 -14.12 6.64 50.23
CA VAL A 15 -13.05 7.25 51.02
C VAL A 15 -12.98 6.52 52.36
N PHE A 16 -11.81 6.05 52.68
CA PHE A 16 -11.46 5.36 53.94
C PHE A 16 -10.57 6.22 54.81
N SER A 17 -10.88 6.33 56.10
CA SER A 17 -10.04 7.03 57.06
C SER A 17 -9.82 6.17 58.32
N LYS A 18 -8.58 6.29 58.89
CA LYS A 18 -8.23 5.66 60.18
C LYS A 18 -8.70 6.48 61.39
N LYS A 19 -9.17 7.71 61.15
CA LYS A 19 -9.68 8.61 62.21
C LYS A 19 -11.12 8.98 61.82
N GLU A 20 -11.90 9.31 62.86
CA GLU A 20 -13.25 9.84 62.64
C GLU A 20 -13.19 11.12 61.82
N ILE A 21 -13.95 11.17 60.75
CA ILE A 21 -14.09 12.35 59.86
C ILE A 21 -15.38 13.04 60.20
N ILE A 22 -15.32 14.29 60.63
CA ILE A 22 -16.50 15.11 60.77
C ILE A 22 -16.79 15.74 59.39
N TRP A 23 -17.89 15.30 58.77
CA TRP A 23 -18.33 15.84 57.48
C TRP A 23 -19.12 17.12 57.68
N ASP A 24 -18.48 18.27 57.50
CA ASP A 24 -19.18 19.56 57.38
C ASP A 24 -19.69 19.78 55.94
N ARG A 25 -20.43 20.85 55.74
CA ARG A 25 -21.02 21.18 54.43
C ARG A 25 -19.97 21.48 53.35
N GLU A 26 -18.85 22.06 53.73
CA GLU A 26 -17.76 22.45 52.85
C GLU A 26 -17.02 21.17 52.37
N ASN A 27 -16.70 20.26 53.27
CA ASN A 27 -16.05 19.00 52.97
C ASN A 27 -16.91 18.11 52.04
N ILE A 28 -18.21 18.09 52.26
CA ILE A 28 -19.15 17.36 51.40
C ILE A 28 -19.19 17.96 50.00
N GLN A 29 -19.31 19.29 49.87
CA GLN A 29 -19.33 19.97 48.58
C GLN A 29 -18.01 19.80 47.81
N PHE A 30 -16.88 19.87 48.50
CA PHE A 30 -15.55 19.60 47.88
C PHE A 30 -15.46 18.19 47.35
N PHE A 31 -15.89 17.20 48.17
CA PHE A 31 -15.87 15.79 47.76
C PHE A 31 -16.80 15.54 46.55
N GLU A 32 -18.01 16.10 46.57
CA GLU A 32 -18.93 15.99 45.42
C GLU A 32 -18.37 16.62 44.15
N ALA A 33 -17.69 17.78 44.27
CA ALA A 33 -17.04 18.41 43.14
C ALA A 33 -15.88 17.56 42.59
N LEU A 34 -15.07 16.97 43.48
CA LEU A 34 -13.99 16.07 43.10
C LEU A 34 -14.52 14.80 42.40
N VAL A 35 -15.59 14.18 42.92
CA VAL A 35 -16.25 13.03 42.32
C VAL A 35 -16.79 13.38 40.92
N LYS A 36 -17.40 14.55 40.78
CA LYS A 36 -17.92 15.01 39.48
C LYS A 36 -16.80 15.26 38.48
N GLN A 37 -15.70 15.91 38.89
CA GLN A 37 -14.54 16.13 38.02
C GLN A 37 -13.87 14.81 37.62
N THR A 38 -13.77 13.87 38.54
CA THR A 38 -13.24 12.52 38.27
C THR A 38 -14.10 11.78 37.26
N ALA A 39 -15.44 11.83 37.40
CA ALA A 39 -16.34 11.22 36.41
C ALA A 39 -16.18 11.80 35.02
N ILE A 40 -16.08 13.13 34.90
CA ILE A 40 -15.84 13.83 33.62
C ILE A 40 -14.46 13.42 33.03
N ALA A 41 -13.41 13.34 33.86
CA ALA A 41 -12.09 12.93 33.41
C ALA A 41 -12.06 11.50 32.85
N ILE A 42 -12.70 10.56 33.57
CA ILE A 42 -12.81 9.16 33.13
C ILE A 42 -13.60 9.05 31.82
N ASP A 43 -14.71 9.75 31.73
CA ASP A 43 -15.53 9.75 30.51
C ASP A 43 -14.76 10.28 29.31
N LYS A 44 -14.01 11.39 29.48
CA LYS A 44 -13.16 11.95 28.44
C LYS A 44 -12.07 10.97 27.98
N VAL A 45 -11.42 10.27 28.91
CA VAL A 45 -10.42 9.25 28.58
C VAL A 45 -11.06 8.10 27.78
N ASN A 46 -12.22 7.60 28.25
CA ASN A 46 -12.94 6.53 27.55
C ASN A 46 -13.37 6.96 26.13
N MET A 47 -13.82 8.20 25.97
CA MET A 47 -14.18 8.75 24.66
C MET A 47 -12.99 8.77 23.70
N VAL A 48 -11.81 9.22 24.17
CA VAL A 48 -10.58 9.23 23.37
C VAL A 48 -10.14 7.81 22.99
N VAL A 49 -10.22 6.85 23.94
CA VAL A 49 -9.89 5.45 23.66
C VAL A 49 -10.83 4.86 22.62
N ASN A 50 -12.14 5.07 22.78
CA ASN A 50 -13.15 4.57 21.85
C ASN A 50 -13.00 5.20 20.45
N LEU A 51 -12.70 6.51 20.38
CA LEU A 51 -12.47 7.19 19.11
C LEU A 51 -11.24 6.62 18.39
N LYS A 52 -10.13 6.39 19.11
CA LYS A 52 -8.94 5.76 18.55
C LYS A 52 -9.24 4.36 18.02
N LYS A 53 -9.97 3.54 18.80
CA LYS A 53 -10.37 2.19 18.38
C LYS A 53 -11.22 2.23 17.11
N SER A 54 -12.26 3.06 17.10
CA SER A 54 -13.13 3.21 15.93
C SER A 54 -12.38 3.69 14.68
N ASN A 55 -11.39 4.60 14.84
CA ASN A 55 -10.56 5.07 13.72
C ASN A 55 -9.68 3.95 13.15
N ILE A 56 -9.08 3.13 14.02
CA ILE A 56 -8.29 1.96 13.59
C ILE A 56 -9.17 0.96 12.82
N GLU A 57 -10.37 0.67 13.34
CA GLU A 57 -11.33 -0.24 12.69
C GLU A 57 -11.78 0.30 11.32
N LEU A 58 -11.98 1.61 11.21
CA LEU A 58 -12.34 2.27 9.96
C LEU A 58 -11.21 2.18 8.92
N ILE A 59 -9.96 2.48 9.32
CA ILE A 59 -8.80 2.35 8.43
C ILE A 59 -8.67 0.91 7.95
N LYS A 60 -8.80 -0.07 8.84
CA LYS A 60 -8.73 -1.49 8.47
C LYS A 60 -9.81 -1.86 7.45
N SER A 61 -11.04 -1.39 7.65
CA SER A 61 -12.15 -1.64 6.71
C SER A 61 -11.87 -1.03 5.31
N TYR A 62 -11.24 0.14 5.24
CA TYR A 62 -10.81 0.72 3.97
C TYR A 62 -9.75 -0.13 3.27
N GLU A 63 -8.72 -0.60 4.00
CA GLU A 63 -7.69 -1.46 3.43
C GLU A 63 -8.26 -2.80 2.92
N GLU A 64 -9.17 -3.42 3.66
CA GLU A 64 -9.88 -4.64 3.24
C GLU A 64 -10.73 -4.40 1.97
N THR A 65 -11.31 -3.22 1.83
CA THR A 65 -12.07 -2.82 0.63
C THR A 65 -11.14 -2.68 -0.58
N LEU A 66 -9.97 -2.07 -0.42
CA LEU A 66 -8.97 -1.95 -1.49
C LEU A 66 -8.48 -3.33 -1.97
N GLU A 67 -8.21 -4.24 -1.04
CA GLU A 67 -7.88 -5.63 -1.38
C GLU A 67 -9.02 -6.34 -2.14
N GLY A 68 -10.27 -6.04 -1.77
CA GLY A 68 -11.43 -6.53 -2.48
C GLY A 68 -11.52 -6.03 -3.92
N TRP A 69 -11.23 -4.74 -4.16
CA TRP A 69 -11.18 -4.16 -5.50
C TRP A 69 -10.03 -4.73 -6.34
N SER A 70 -8.86 -4.86 -5.74
CA SER A 70 -7.70 -5.50 -6.39
C SER A 70 -8.04 -6.90 -6.87
N ARG A 71 -8.59 -7.76 -5.99
CA ARG A 71 -9.02 -9.12 -6.38
C ARG A 71 -10.09 -9.13 -7.48
N ALA A 72 -11.02 -8.16 -7.47
CA ALA A 72 -12.02 -8.06 -8.53
C ALA A 72 -11.39 -7.72 -9.89
N MET A 73 -10.32 -6.92 -9.88
CA MET A 73 -9.55 -6.63 -11.11
C MET A 73 -8.77 -7.83 -11.59
N ASP A 74 -8.05 -8.54 -10.71
CA ASP A 74 -7.31 -9.76 -11.06
C ASP A 74 -8.23 -10.83 -11.70
N VAL A 75 -9.48 -10.93 -11.22
CA VAL A 75 -10.51 -11.82 -11.82
C VAL A 75 -10.92 -11.33 -13.22
N ARG A 76 -11.07 -10.01 -13.41
CA ARG A 76 -11.54 -9.45 -14.68
C ARG A 76 -10.53 -9.56 -15.81
N ASP A 77 -9.25 -9.29 -15.54
CA ASP A 77 -8.19 -9.32 -16.55
C ASP A 77 -7.47 -10.67 -16.67
N HIS A 78 -7.96 -11.68 -15.90
CA HIS A 78 -7.37 -13.02 -15.87
C HIS A 78 -5.90 -13.03 -15.46
N GLU A 79 -5.49 -12.10 -14.59
CA GLU A 79 -4.17 -12.17 -13.97
C GLU A 79 -4.02 -13.43 -13.11
N THR A 80 -2.79 -13.82 -12.85
CA THR A 80 -2.50 -15.00 -12.04
C THR A 80 -2.97 -14.79 -10.61
N GLU A 81 -3.46 -15.86 -9.99
CA GLU A 81 -3.85 -15.85 -8.58
C GLU A 81 -2.74 -15.24 -7.72
N ASP A 82 -3.12 -14.30 -6.85
CA ASP A 82 -2.24 -13.56 -5.94
C ASP A 82 -1.14 -12.68 -6.60
N HIS A 83 -1.19 -12.42 -7.92
CA HIS A 83 -0.23 -11.52 -8.58
C HIS A 83 -0.11 -10.18 -7.83
N THR A 84 -1.22 -9.47 -7.67
CA THR A 84 -1.22 -8.15 -7.04
C THR A 84 -0.70 -8.20 -5.60
N GLN A 85 -0.94 -9.28 -4.84
CA GLN A 85 -0.40 -9.46 -3.48
C GLN A 85 1.12 -9.67 -3.48
N ARG A 86 1.65 -10.52 -4.40
CA ARG A 86 3.10 -10.75 -4.52
C ARG A 86 3.84 -9.48 -4.90
N VAL A 87 3.33 -8.77 -5.93
CA VAL A 87 3.92 -7.50 -6.40
C VAL A 87 3.89 -6.46 -5.28
N THR A 88 2.76 -6.31 -4.57
CA THR A 88 2.65 -5.38 -3.45
C THR A 88 3.66 -5.70 -2.34
N SER A 89 3.75 -6.97 -1.94
CA SER A 89 4.67 -7.39 -0.87
C SER A 89 6.14 -7.09 -1.23
N LEU A 90 6.54 -7.42 -2.46
CA LEU A 90 7.92 -7.21 -2.91
C LEU A 90 8.25 -5.71 -3.10
N THR A 91 7.27 -4.92 -3.57
CA THR A 91 7.39 -3.45 -3.68
C THR A 91 7.65 -2.81 -2.31
N ILE A 92 6.91 -3.23 -1.27
CA ILE A 92 7.11 -2.74 0.11
C ILE A 92 8.48 -3.13 0.64
N LYS A 93 8.92 -4.38 0.48
CA LYS A 93 10.27 -4.82 0.87
C LYS A 93 11.37 -3.97 0.22
N MET A 94 11.22 -3.63 -1.05
CA MET A 94 12.15 -2.72 -1.75
C MET A 94 12.13 -1.32 -1.14
N GLY A 95 10.95 -0.77 -0.85
CA GLY A 95 10.81 0.52 -0.20
C GLY A 95 11.46 0.56 1.18
N GLU A 96 11.25 -0.46 2.01
CA GLU A 96 11.89 -0.61 3.33
C GLU A 96 13.41 -0.67 3.22
N ARG A 97 13.94 -1.44 2.27
CA ARG A 97 15.38 -1.55 2.03
C ARG A 97 16.02 -0.23 1.60
N LEU A 98 15.27 0.62 0.93
CA LEU A 98 15.68 1.96 0.50
C LEU A 98 15.47 3.03 1.59
N GLY A 99 14.89 2.66 2.74
CA GLY A 99 14.66 3.56 3.87
C GLY A 99 13.54 4.56 3.65
N LEU A 100 12.54 4.21 2.84
CA LEU A 100 11.34 5.03 2.68
C LEU A 100 10.54 5.11 3.98
N SER A 101 9.87 6.22 4.22
CA SER A 101 9.06 6.44 5.42
C SER A 101 7.82 5.55 5.46
N ASP A 102 7.29 5.29 6.66
CA ASP A 102 6.05 4.53 6.86
C ASP A 102 4.89 5.10 6.03
N GLU A 103 4.78 6.43 5.93
CA GLU A 103 3.75 7.08 5.11
C GLU A 103 3.92 6.75 3.62
N GLN A 104 5.15 6.81 3.08
CA GLN A 104 5.43 6.42 1.71
C GLN A 104 5.11 4.93 1.47
N LEU A 105 5.49 4.04 2.39
CA LEU A 105 5.19 2.61 2.30
C LEU A 105 3.68 2.32 2.29
N ILE A 106 2.90 3.05 3.09
CA ILE A 106 1.43 2.96 3.07
C ILE A 106 0.88 3.36 1.70
N GLN A 107 1.35 4.49 1.12
CA GLN A 107 0.88 4.94 -0.19
C GLN A 107 1.34 3.99 -1.31
N MET A 108 2.56 3.47 -1.23
CA MET A 108 3.06 2.44 -2.16
C MET A 108 2.20 1.18 -2.12
N ARG A 109 1.83 0.71 -0.92
CA ARG A 109 0.94 -0.46 -0.77
C ARG A 109 -0.39 -0.24 -1.47
N ARG A 110 -1.04 0.90 -1.21
CA ARG A 110 -2.32 1.27 -1.83
C ARG A 110 -2.20 1.41 -3.35
N GLY A 111 -1.15 2.09 -3.81
CA GLY A 111 -0.87 2.27 -5.23
C GLY A 111 -0.62 0.94 -5.94
N SER A 112 0.15 0.03 -5.33
CA SER A 112 0.41 -1.31 -5.87
C SER A 112 -0.88 -2.13 -6.01
N LEU A 113 -1.75 -2.11 -4.98
CA LEU A 113 -3.06 -2.81 -5.03
C LEU A 113 -3.96 -2.28 -6.14
N LEU A 114 -3.81 -1.02 -6.53
CA LEU A 114 -4.67 -0.33 -7.50
C LEU A 114 -3.96 0.00 -8.81
N HIS A 115 -2.74 -0.53 -9.06
CA HIS A 115 -1.95 -0.15 -10.23
C HIS A 115 -2.72 -0.27 -11.54
N ASP A 116 -3.50 -1.31 -11.67
CA ASP A 116 -4.27 -1.67 -12.86
C ASP A 116 -5.77 -1.31 -12.80
N ILE A 117 -6.23 -0.57 -11.77
CA ILE A 117 -7.65 -0.22 -11.61
C ILE A 117 -8.22 0.49 -12.86
N GLY A 118 -7.40 1.20 -13.60
CA GLY A 118 -7.80 1.90 -14.82
C GLY A 118 -8.16 0.98 -15.99
N LYS A 119 -7.79 -0.30 -15.94
CA LYS A 119 -8.25 -1.31 -16.91
C LYS A 119 -9.78 -1.48 -16.90
N LEU A 120 -10.47 -0.96 -15.86
CA LEU A 120 -11.94 -0.85 -15.86
C LEU A 120 -12.47 -0.06 -17.06
N GLY A 121 -11.71 0.88 -17.58
CA GLY A 121 -12.05 1.66 -18.78
C GLY A 121 -11.74 0.95 -20.11
N VAL A 122 -11.04 -0.18 -20.09
CA VAL A 122 -10.65 -0.91 -21.31
C VAL A 122 -11.77 -1.87 -21.71
N PRO A 123 -12.25 -1.84 -22.97
CA PRO A 123 -13.26 -2.78 -23.48
C PRO A 123 -12.78 -4.23 -23.42
N ASP A 124 -13.69 -5.16 -23.09
CA ASP A 124 -13.36 -6.59 -22.90
C ASP A 124 -12.79 -7.26 -24.16
N ASN A 125 -13.22 -6.83 -25.35
CA ASN A 125 -12.66 -7.35 -26.60
C ASN A 125 -11.20 -6.97 -26.84
N ILE A 126 -10.68 -5.95 -26.14
CA ILE A 126 -9.27 -5.56 -26.14
C ILE A 126 -8.57 -6.21 -24.95
N LEU A 127 -9.13 -6.05 -23.74
CA LEU A 127 -8.54 -6.55 -22.50
C LEU A 127 -8.32 -8.07 -22.54
N LEU A 128 -9.32 -8.82 -23.00
CA LEU A 128 -9.33 -10.30 -23.04
C LEU A 128 -8.94 -10.88 -24.39
N LYS A 129 -8.36 -10.08 -25.28
CA LYS A 129 -8.01 -10.52 -26.63
C LYS A 129 -6.96 -11.62 -26.60
N LYS A 130 -7.29 -12.76 -27.24
CA LYS A 130 -6.33 -13.84 -27.47
C LYS A 130 -5.43 -13.49 -28.66
N GLY A 131 -4.28 -12.95 -28.41
CA GLY A 131 -3.30 -12.58 -29.44
C GLY A 131 -2.75 -11.17 -29.27
N LYS A 132 -1.98 -10.71 -30.25
CA LYS A 132 -1.37 -9.37 -30.20
C LYS A 132 -2.43 -8.30 -30.43
N LEU A 133 -2.32 -7.20 -29.68
CA LEU A 133 -3.12 -5.99 -29.91
C LEU A 133 -2.64 -5.30 -31.19
N THR A 134 -3.56 -4.65 -31.93
CA THR A 134 -3.20 -3.71 -33.01
C THR A 134 -2.68 -2.40 -32.39
N ASP A 135 -2.13 -1.51 -33.23
CA ASP A 135 -1.64 -0.22 -32.73
C ASP A 135 -2.76 0.63 -32.14
N GLU A 136 -3.96 0.60 -32.73
CA GLU A 136 -5.15 1.31 -32.24
C GLU A 136 -5.64 0.73 -30.91
N GLU A 137 -5.63 -0.60 -30.76
CA GLU A 137 -5.97 -1.27 -29.50
C GLU A 137 -4.94 -0.98 -28.42
N TRP A 138 -3.66 -0.86 -28.78
CA TRP A 138 -2.60 -0.44 -27.87
C TRP A 138 -2.79 0.98 -27.38
N GLU A 139 -3.24 1.91 -28.23
CA GLU A 139 -3.55 3.27 -27.80
C GLU A 139 -4.65 3.30 -26.73
N ILE A 140 -5.67 2.45 -26.88
CA ILE A 140 -6.73 2.31 -25.86
C ILE A 140 -6.16 1.68 -24.57
N MET A 141 -5.38 0.61 -24.69
CA MET A 141 -4.77 -0.05 -23.53
C MET A 141 -3.88 0.91 -22.73
N ARG A 142 -3.07 1.73 -23.41
CA ARG A 142 -2.18 2.71 -22.77
C ARG A 142 -2.90 3.83 -22.00
N GLN A 143 -4.21 3.94 -22.12
CA GLN A 143 -4.99 4.93 -21.38
C GLN A 143 -5.27 4.51 -19.92
N HIS A 144 -5.10 3.22 -19.57
CA HIS A 144 -5.47 2.77 -18.23
C HIS A 144 -4.74 3.52 -17.10
N PRO A 145 -3.47 3.99 -17.19
CA PRO A 145 -2.88 4.80 -16.13
C PRO A 145 -3.59 6.15 -15.95
N ALA A 146 -3.99 6.79 -17.04
CA ALA A 146 -4.75 8.04 -16.98
C ALA A 146 -6.15 7.80 -16.39
N THR A 147 -6.83 6.73 -16.81
CA THR A 147 -8.12 6.31 -16.23
C THR A 147 -7.98 5.98 -14.73
N ALA A 148 -6.92 5.30 -14.33
CA ALA A 148 -6.64 5.04 -12.91
C ALA A 148 -6.53 6.36 -12.11
N ALA A 149 -5.83 7.35 -12.69
CA ALA A 149 -5.71 8.66 -12.07
C ALA A 149 -7.06 9.37 -11.92
N GLU A 150 -7.92 9.32 -12.92
CA GLU A 150 -9.28 9.89 -12.87
C GLU A 150 -10.15 9.23 -11.79
N LEU A 151 -10.03 7.91 -11.61
CA LEU A 151 -10.77 7.14 -10.61
C LEU A 151 -10.27 7.42 -9.18
N ILE A 152 -8.94 7.51 -8.98
CA ILE A 152 -8.31 7.61 -7.66
C ILE A 152 -8.30 9.05 -7.14
N LYS A 153 -7.97 10.03 -7.98
CA LYS A 153 -7.77 11.44 -7.59
C LYS A 153 -8.93 12.07 -6.82
N PRO A 154 -10.21 11.80 -7.10
CA PRO A 154 -11.34 12.36 -6.34
C PRO A 154 -11.45 11.82 -4.92
N ILE A 155 -10.82 10.68 -4.61
CA ILE A 155 -10.89 10.02 -3.31
C ILE A 155 -9.73 10.51 -2.44
N ALA A 156 -9.99 11.46 -1.54
CA ALA A 156 -8.95 12.13 -0.73
C ALA A 156 -8.01 11.15 -0.01
N PHE A 157 -8.53 10.00 0.45
CA PHE A 157 -7.77 8.95 1.11
C PHE A 157 -6.79 8.22 0.17
N LEU A 158 -7.08 8.15 -1.13
CA LEU A 158 -6.30 7.45 -2.14
C LEU A 158 -5.47 8.38 -3.04
N ALA A 159 -5.79 9.66 -3.08
CA ALA A 159 -5.10 10.62 -3.93
C ALA A 159 -3.55 10.58 -3.78
N PRO A 160 -2.97 10.40 -2.57
CA PRO A 160 -1.52 10.25 -2.42
C PRO A 160 -0.94 8.95 -3.01
N ALA A 161 -1.77 7.91 -3.22
CA ALA A 161 -1.34 6.62 -3.76
C ALA A 161 -1.30 6.58 -5.30
N ILE A 162 -1.65 7.67 -5.98
CA ILE A 162 -1.77 7.76 -7.44
C ILE A 162 -0.46 7.49 -8.19
N THR A 163 0.67 7.65 -7.54
CA THR A 163 2.00 7.61 -8.13
C THR A 163 2.26 6.32 -8.90
N ILE A 164 2.00 5.17 -8.29
CA ILE A 164 2.19 3.87 -8.94
C ILE A 164 1.17 3.66 -10.06
N PRO A 165 -0.16 3.76 -9.84
CA PRO A 165 -1.14 3.58 -10.91
C PRO A 165 -0.91 4.45 -12.14
N TYR A 166 -0.40 5.67 -11.96
CA TYR A 166 -0.23 6.60 -13.06
C TYR A 166 1.10 6.43 -13.80
N PHE A 167 2.21 6.09 -13.09
CA PHE A 167 3.56 6.12 -13.66
C PHE A 167 4.24 4.76 -13.80
N HIS A 168 3.60 3.63 -13.47
CA HIS A 168 4.25 2.32 -13.47
C HIS A 168 4.69 1.83 -14.85
N HIS A 169 4.21 2.43 -15.92
CA HIS A 169 4.63 2.17 -17.30
C HIS A 169 5.62 3.19 -17.87
N GLU A 170 6.06 4.15 -17.06
CA GLU A 170 7.20 4.98 -17.45
C GLU A 170 8.48 4.16 -17.47
N LYS A 171 9.40 4.51 -18.37
CA LYS A 171 10.70 3.85 -18.51
C LYS A 171 11.82 4.81 -18.27
N TRP A 172 12.91 4.32 -17.73
CA TRP A 172 14.07 5.13 -17.36
C TRP A 172 14.60 6.00 -18.50
N ASP A 173 14.53 5.50 -19.74
CA ASP A 173 14.99 6.19 -20.95
C ASP A 173 13.98 7.19 -21.54
N GLY A 174 12.79 7.33 -20.95
CA GLY A 174 11.72 8.21 -21.42
C GLY A 174 10.85 7.62 -22.54
N SER A 175 11.07 6.36 -22.94
CA SER A 175 10.24 5.68 -23.95
C SER A 175 8.92 5.12 -23.41
N GLY A 176 8.64 5.36 -22.13
CA GLY A 176 7.44 4.91 -21.43
C GLY A 176 6.19 5.76 -21.69
N TYR A 177 5.16 5.53 -20.93
CA TYR A 177 3.90 6.27 -20.96
C TYR A 177 3.30 6.37 -19.54
N PRO A 178 2.38 7.30 -19.26
CA PRO A 178 1.64 8.18 -20.18
C PRO A 178 2.33 9.51 -20.51
N GLN A 179 3.37 9.93 -19.78
CA GLN A 179 3.97 11.24 -19.94
C GLN A 179 5.35 11.22 -20.63
N GLY A 180 6.00 10.07 -20.73
CA GLY A 180 7.34 9.93 -21.27
C GLY A 180 8.40 10.56 -20.36
N LEU A 181 8.21 10.47 -19.04
CA LEU A 181 9.19 10.92 -18.05
C LEU A 181 10.45 10.08 -18.12
N SER A 182 11.61 10.71 -17.87
CA SER A 182 12.91 10.03 -17.90
C SER A 182 13.66 10.11 -16.58
N ALA A 183 14.43 9.10 -16.30
CA ALA A 183 15.36 9.03 -15.16
C ALA A 183 14.71 9.49 -13.84
N GLY A 184 15.30 10.47 -13.16
CA GLY A 184 14.84 10.98 -11.86
C GLY A 184 13.52 11.77 -11.90
N GLU A 185 12.96 12.07 -13.07
CA GLU A 185 11.63 12.68 -13.20
C GLU A 185 10.52 11.67 -12.84
N ILE A 186 10.80 10.36 -13.03
CA ILE A 186 9.88 9.29 -12.63
C ILE A 186 9.93 9.16 -11.10
N PRO A 187 8.78 9.24 -10.39
CA PRO A 187 8.73 9.03 -8.95
C PRO A 187 9.35 7.69 -8.53
N ILE A 188 10.05 7.68 -7.40
CA ILE A 188 10.79 6.48 -6.96
C ILE A 188 9.88 5.28 -6.75
N GLU A 189 8.67 5.48 -6.26
CA GLU A 189 7.68 4.44 -6.02
C GLU A 189 7.29 3.72 -7.33
N ALA A 190 7.13 4.47 -8.42
CA ALA A 190 6.83 3.91 -9.75
C ALA A 190 8.03 3.17 -10.34
N ARG A 191 9.27 3.72 -10.16
CA ARG A 191 10.50 3.03 -10.59
C ARG A 191 10.72 1.70 -9.88
N ILE A 192 10.43 1.64 -8.57
CA ILE A 192 10.48 0.39 -7.79
C ILE A 192 9.45 -0.58 -8.32
N PHE A 193 8.19 -0.12 -8.45
CA PHE A 193 7.09 -0.97 -8.86
C PHE A 193 7.30 -1.59 -10.24
N SER A 194 7.78 -0.83 -11.22
CA SER A 194 8.01 -1.34 -12.59
C SER A 194 8.98 -2.53 -12.65
N ILE A 195 10.02 -2.55 -11.80
CA ILE A 195 10.94 -3.69 -11.70
C ILE A 195 10.23 -4.90 -11.12
N VAL A 196 9.47 -4.70 -10.04
CA VAL A 196 8.78 -5.77 -9.32
C VAL A 196 7.66 -6.38 -10.16
N ASP A 197 6.90 -5.56 -10.87
CA ASP A 197 5.83 -6.00 -11.75
C ASP A 197 6.37 -6.88 -12.89
N VAL A 198 7.42 -6.44 -13.56
CA VAL A 198 8.08 -7.24 -14.61
C VAL A 198 8.70 -8.52 -14.04
N TRP A 199 9.27 -8.46 -12.83
CA TRP A 199 9.76 -9.65 -12.15
C TRP A 199 8.65 -10.68 -11.94
N ASP A 200 7.54 -10.32 -11.33
CA ASP A 200 6.42 -11.23 -11.09
C ASP A 200 5.80 -11.72 -12.40
N ALA A 201 5.62 -10.80 -13.35
CA ALA A 201 5.09 -11.14 -14.66
C ALA A 201 5.92 -12.21 -15.38
N LEU A 202 7.24 -12.19 -15.26
CA LEU A 202 8.14 -13.13 -15.95
C LEU A 202 8.40 -14.40 -15.15
N SER A 203 8.40 -14.35 -13.81
CA SER A 203 8.65 -15.46 -12.91
C SER A 203 7.40 -16.28 -12.54
N SER A 204 6.21 -15.89 -13.01
CA SER A 204 4.95 -16.60 -12.79
C SER A 204 4.43 -17.27 -14.05
N ASP A 205 3.75 -18.43 -13.90
CA ASP A 205 3.05 -19.09 -15.00
C ASP A 205 1.88 -18.21 -15.47
N ARG A 206 1.76 -17.99 -16.77
CA ARG A 206 0.62 -17.32 -17.40
C ARG A 206 -0.09 -18.27 -18.36
N PRO A 207 -1.37 -18.07 -18.70
CA PRO A 207 -2.13 -18.97 -19.56
C PRO A 207 -1.45 -19.33 -20.89
N TYR A 208 -0.56 -18.44 -21.37
CA TYR A 208 0.10 -18.58 -22.67
C TYR A 208 1.62 -18.77 -22.56
N ARG A 209 2.21 -18.79 -21.34
CA ARG A 209 3.64 -18.84 -21.15
C ARG A 209 4.01 -19.42 -19.79
N LYS A 210 4.92 -20.37 -19.77
CA LYS A 210 5.54 -20.88 -18.53
C LYS A 210 6.43 -19.82 -17.88
N ALA A 211 6.54 -19.88 -16.56
CA ALA A 211 7.48 -19.08 -15.80
C ALA A 211 8.91 -19.31 -16.29
N LEU A 212 9.67 -18.23 -16.36
CA LEU A 212 11.13 -18.30 -16.52
C LEU A 212 11.78 -18.59 -15.16
N SER A 213 13.00 -19.15 -15.18
CA SER A 213 13.77 -19.29 -13.95
C SER A 213 14.11 -17.92 -13.35
N HIS A 214 14.30 -17.85 -12.04
CA HIS A 214 14.67 -16.60 -11.36
C HIS A 214 15.94 -15.99 -11.94
N PHE A 215 16.91 -16.82 -12.33
CA PHE A 215 18.14 -16.33 -12.97
C PHE A 215 17.87 -15.70 -14.35
N GLU A 216 17.04 -16.32 -15.19
CA GLU A 216 16.69 -15.77 -16.51
C GLU A 216 15.97 -14.42 -16.36
N VAL A 217 15.03 -14.30 -15.38
CA VAL A 217 14.34 -13.03 -15.13
C VAL A 217 15.28 -11.97 -14.59
N ALA A 218 16.16 -12.33 -13.65
CA ALA A 218 17.18 -11.41 -13.11
C ALA A 218 18.12 -10.91 -14.22
N ASN A 219 18.56 -11.80 -15.12
CA ASN A 219 19.39 -11.44 -16.27
C ASN A 219 18.64 -10.50 -17.24
N TYR A 220 17.36 -10.75 -17.49
CA TYR A 220 16.53 -9.84 -18.27
C TYR A 220 16.46 -8.45 -17.62
N ILE A 221 16.13 -8.36 -16.33
CA ILE A 221 16.03 -7.08 -15.60
C ILE A 221 17.38 -6.35 -15.63
N PHE A 222 18.48 -7.08 -15.42
CA PHE A 222 19.82 -6.51 -15.48
C PHE A 222 20.14 -5.96 -16.86
N SER A 223 19.81 -6.67 -17.94
CA SER A 223 20.00 -6.23 -19.33
C SER A 223 19.20 -5.00 -19.69
N GLN A 224 18.09 -4.72 -18.98
CA GLN A 224 17.23 -3.55 -19.17
C GLN A 224 17.62 -2.37 -18.26
N SER A 225 18.70 -2.50 -17.48
CA SER A 225 19.23 -1.43 -16.64
C SER A 225 19.67 -0.24 -17.49
N GLY A 226 19.22 0.96 -17.13
CA GLY A 226 19.50 2.19 -17.86
C GLY A 226 18.62 2.45 -19.09
N SER A 227 17.79 1.47 -19.49
CA SER A 227 16.76 1.65 -20.53
C SER A 227 15.35 1.60 -19.95
N HIS A 228 14.89 0.45 -19.52
CA HIS A 228 13.59 0.30 -18.87
C HIS A 228 13.67 0.69 -17.40
N PHE A 229 14.71 0.24 -16.68
CA PHE A 229 14.81 0.34 -15.23
C PHE A 229 15.93 1.25 -14.76
N ASP A 230 15.71 1.85 -13.59
CA ASP A 230 16.73 2.62 -12.86
C ASP A 230 17.91 1.71 -12.47
N PRO A 231 19.15 2.00 -12.91
CA PRO A 231 20.31 1.17 -12.61
C PRO A 231 20.58 0.96 -11.12
N GLN A 232 20.33 1.98 -10.29
CA GLN A 232 20.54 1.89 -8.84
C GLN A 232 19.52 0.95 -8.19
N LEU A 233 18.27 1.05 -8.63
CA LEU A 233 17.19 0.19 -8.13
C LEU A 233 17.35 -1.25 -8.60
N VAL A 234 17.82 -1.48 -9.84
CA VAL A 234 18.15 -2.83 -10.32
C VAL A 234 19.20 -3.48 -9.42
N SER A 235 20.29 -2.77 -9.09
CA SER A 235 21.32 -3.32 -8.20
C SER A 235 20.74 -3.68 -6.83
N THR A 236 19.93 -2.78 -6.24
CA THR A 236 19.30 -3.01 -4.93
C THR A 236 18.30 -4.18 -4.97
N PHE A 237 17.56 -4.33 -6.07
CA PHE A 237 16.61 -5.41 -6.26
C PHE A 237 17.29 -6.77 -6.36
N LEU A 238 18.38 -6.88 -7.13
CA LEU A 238 19.16 -8.12 -7.23
C LEU A 238 19.75 -8.53 -5.87
N ASP A 239 20.24 -7.57 -5.07
CA ASP A 239 20.72 -7.82 -3.72
C ASP A 239 19.57 -8.27 -2.79
N LEU A 240 18.33 -7.78 -2.99
CA LEU A 240 17.15 -8.24 -2.26
C LEU A 240 16.82 -9.69 -2.63
N LEU A 241 16.84 -10.05 -3.92
CA LEU A 241 16.58 -11.42 -4.37
C LEU A 241 17.56 -12.43 -3.77
N VAL A 242 18.84 -12.05 -3.63
CA VAL A 242 19.84 -12.90 -2.96
C VAL A 242 19.51 -13.03 -1.46
N SER A 243 19.15 -11.94 -0.78
CA SER A 243 18.80 -11.99 0.64
C SER A 243 17.54 -12.81 0.92
N ASP A 244 16.58 -12.83 -0.01
CA ASP A 244 15.37 -13.65 0.06
C ASP A 244 15.57 -15.11 -0.41
N GLY A 245 16.80 -15.47 -0.85
CA GLY A 245 17.15 -16.82 -1.32
C GLY A 245 16.56 -17.18 -2.68
N LEU A 246 16.11 -16.20 -3.46
CA LEU A 246 15.57 -16.38 -4.82
C LEU A 246 16.67 -16.43 -5.89
N LEU A 247 17.85 -15.87 -5.58
CA LEU A 247 19.08 -15.96 -6.36
C LEU A 247 20.23 -16.41 -5.47
N SER A 248 21.21 -17.10 -6.03
CA SER A 248 22.47 -17.39 -5.34
C SER A 248 23.46 -16.23 -5.45
N HIS A 249 24.44 -16.17 -4.56
CA HIS A 249 25.57 -15.22 -4.70
C HIS A 249 26.36 -15.45 -6.00
N GLU A 250 26.45 -16.67 -6.44
CA GLU A 250 27.14 -17.06 -7.69
C GLU A 250 26.39 -16.51 -8.92
N ASP A 251 25.06 -16.60 -8.93
CA ASP A 251 24.21 -15.98 -9.96
C ASP A 251 24.43 -14.48 -10.03
N LEU A 252 24.44 -13.79 -8.87
CA LEU A 252 24.65 -12.35 -8.81
C LEU A 252 26.03 -11.94 -9.34
N LEU A 253 27.09 -12.67 -8.99
CA LEU A 253 28.44 -12.42 -9.51
C LEU A 253 28.48 -12.63 -11.02
N HIS A 254 27.83 -13.66 -11.54
CA HIS A 254 27.76 -13.92 -12.98
C HIS A 254 27.06 -12.78 -13.74
N LEU A 255 25.93 -12.26 -13.19
CA LEU A 255 25.21 -11.13 -13.78
C LEU A 255 26.05 -9.85 -13.82
N ARG A 256 26.86 -9.59 -12.79
CA ARG A 256 27.70 -8.37 -12.71
C ARG A 256 29.01 -8.45 -13.48
N ALA A 257 29.40 -9.64 -13.95
CA ALA A 257 30.64 -9.87 -14.72
C ALA A 257 30.43 -9.74 -16.23
N ASN A 258 29.20 -9.78 -16.70
CA ASN A 258 28.77 -9.64 -18.09
C ASN A 258 28.21 -8.26 -18.38
#